data_172c3493f6b72c73b513db09343bcf52
#
_entry.id   172c3493f6b72c73b513db09343bcf52
#
_cell.length_a   1.000
_cell.length_b   1.000
_cell.length_c   1.000
_cell.angle_alpha   90.00
_cell.angle_beta   90.00
_cell.angle_gamma   90.00
#
_symmetry.space_group_name_H-M   'P 1'
#
loop_
_entity.id
_entity.type
_entity.pdbx_description
1 polymer ?
#
loop_
_entity_poly.entity_id
_entity_poly.type
_entity_poly.pdbx_seq_one_letter_code
_entity_poly.pdbx_strand_id
1 'polypeptide(L)'
;GIVYEYTSEADGILHFNNADSIVAYHPYMFIANADGTRFANLNKEAINGAVQTVHHGNFSFTGNIEKDRSLISGNGITYYAYKASDGTFVKAGTTKGMKIQPYRCFFSTTSTVQAKAAVFDNTPTGISTVVGINHITDQRVYNLNGELVSTNGISNRLPKGIYIMNHQKIVIR
;
A
#
# COMPACT_ATOMS: atom_id res chain seq x y z
N GLY A 1 8.36 -10.33 -4.15
CA GLY A 1 7.58 -9.35 -3.38
C GLY A 1 8.18 -7.97 -3.48
N ILE A 2 7.37 -6.98 -3.19
CA ILE A 2 7.79 -5.58 -3.17
C ILE A 2 7.63 -5.08 -1.74
N VAL A 3 8.65 -4.36 -1.26
CA VAL A 3 8.65 -3.69 0.04
C VAL A 3 8.34 -2.22 -0.16
N TYR A 4 7.42 -1.69 0.64
CA TYR A 4 6.96 -0.31 0.56
C TYR A 4 7.20 0.41 1.87
N GLU A 5 7.68 1.63 1.80
CA GLU A 5 7.78 2.56 2.91
C GLU A 5 6.64 3.59 2.91
N TYR A 6 6.20 3.99 4.09
CA TYR A 6 5.20 5.03 4.27
C TYR A 6 5.84 6.40 4.03
N THR A 7 5.33 7.18 3.07
CA THR A 7 6.00 8.39 2.59
C THR A 7 5.19 9.67 2.76
N SER A 8 3.86 9.59 2.72
CA SER A 8 3.01 10.77 2.91
C SER A 8 1.56 10.40 3.23
N GLU A 9 0.80 11.39 3.68
CA GLU A 9 -0.64 11.29 3.89
C GLU A 9 -1.33 12.59 3.47
N ALA A 10 -2.49 12.44 2.83
CA ALA A 10 -3.37 13.55 2.52
C ALA A 10 -4.84 13.11 2.68
N ASP A 11 -5.62 13.83 3.49
CA ASP A 11 -7.05 13.60 3.71
C ASP A 11 -7.43 12.15 4.09
N GLY A 12 -6.56 11.45 4.79
CA GLY A 12 -6.73 10.05 5.20
C GLY A 12 -6.35 9.03 4.13
N ILE A 13 -5.73 9.46 3.04
CA ILE A 13 -5.10 8.59 2.05
C ILE A 13 -3.62 8.46 2.39
N LEU A 14 -3.17 7.24 2.66
CA LEU A 14 -1.81 6.94 3.06
C LEU A 14 -1.02 6.45 1.84
N HIS A 15 0.07 7.13 1.51
CA HIS A 15 0.91 6.85 0.34
C HIS A 15 2.15 6.05 0.74
N PHE A 16 2.45 5.07 -0.09
CA PHE A 16 3.58 4.15 0.08
C PHE A 16 4.37 4.07 -1.22
N ASN A 17 5.68 4.28 -1.14
CA ASN A 17 6.59 4.13 -2.27
C ASN A 17 7.43 2.87 -2.12
N ASN A 18 7.98 2.37 -3.21
CA ASN A 18 8.97 1.30 -3.16
C ASN A 18 10.12 1.71 -2.25
N ALA A 19 10.48 0.83 -1.31
CA ALA A 19 11.65 1.04 -0.49
C ALA A 19 12.92 0.66 -1.28
N ASP A 20 13.85 1.60 -1.41
CA ASP A 20 15.14 1.36 -2.07
C ASP A 20 16.06 0.50 -1.21
N SER A 21 15.90 0.56 0.10
CA SER A 21 16.67 -0.21 1.07
C SER A 21 15.82 -0.54 2.30
N ILE A 22 16.18 -1.60 3.01
CA ILE A 22 15.52 -1.99 4.26
C ILE A 22 16.40 -1.60 5.43
N VAL A 23 15.86 -0.76 6.31
CA VAL A 23 16.51 -0.32 7.55
C VAL A 23 15.92 -1.14 8.72
N ALA A 24 16.80 -1.58 9.63
CA ALA A 24 16.38 -2.35 10.80
C ALA A 24 15.39 -1.57 11.68
N TYR A 25 14.38 -2.27 12.21
CA TYR A 25 13.32 -1.74 13.10
C TYR A 25 12.37 -0.71 12.48
N HIS A 26 12.57 -0.35 11.22
CA HIS A 26 11.67 0.53 10.47
C HIS A 26 10.43 -0.27 9.98
N PRO A 27 9.21 0.29 10.10
CA PRO A 27 8.02 -0.39 9.63
C PRO A 27 7.88 -0.29 8.11
N TYR A 28 7.54 -1.41 7.48
CA TYR A 28 7.28 -1.52 6.04
C TYR A 28 5.99 -2.27 5.77
N MET A 29 5.38 -1.98 4.61
CA MET A 29 4.36 -2.83 4.02
C MET A 29 5.02 -3.76 3.00
N PHE A 30 4.55 -5.02 2.94
CA PHE A 30 5.06 -6.01 2.01
C PHE A 30 3.94 -6.60 1.16
N ILE A 31 4.08 -6.55 -0.15
CA ILE A 31 3.18 -7.20 -1.10
C ILE A 31 3.91 -8.40 -1.72
N ALA A 32 3.41 -9.61 -1.47
CA ALA A 32 3.96 -10.82 -2.03
C ALA A 32 3.62 -10.97 -3.52
N ASN A 33 4.55 -11.49 -4.31
CA ASN A 33 4.30 -11.77 -5.74
C ASN A 33 3.50 -13.05 -5.95
N ALA A 34 3.53 -13.96 -4.97
CA ALA A 34 2.82 -15.23 -5.02
C ALA A 34 2.54 -15.73 -3.60
N ASP A 35 1.58 -16.64 -3.48
CA ASP A 35 1.30 -17.33 -2.22
C ASP A 35 2.54 -18.10 -1.73
N GLY A 36 2.75 -18.10 -0.42
CA GLY A 36 3.85 -18.81 0.21
C GLY A 36 5.21 -18.11 0.09
N THR A 37 5.26 -16.83 -0.33
CA THR A 37 6.51 -16.05 -0.28
C THR A 37 7.06 -16.03 1.14
N ARG A 38 8.30 -16.47 1.29
CA ARG A 38 9.02 -16.53 2.57
C ARG A 38 10.24 -15.62 2.53
N PHE A 39 10.52 -14.95 3.63
CA PHE A 39 11.80 -14.28 3.80
C PHE A 39 12.88 -15.33 4.05
N ALA A 40 13.98 -15.28 3.27
CA ALA A 40 15.09 -16.20 3.47
C ALA A 40 15.86 -15.84 4.75
N ASN A 41 16.11 -16.87 5.51
CA ASN A 41 17.14 -17.07 6.51
C ASN A 41 17.77 -15.82 7.16
N LEU A 42 17.10 -15.31 8.16
CA LEU A 42 17.73 -14.43 9.13
C LEU A 42 18.61 -15.31 10.03
N ASN A 43 19.92 -15.16 10.01
CA ASN A 43 20.90 -15.90 10.79
C ASN A 43 20.71 -15.72 12.30
N LYS A 44 19.58 -16.10 12.87
CA LYS A 44 19.26 -16.05 14.32
C LYS A 44 19.78 -14.78 15.03
N GLU A 45 19.83 -13.68 14.34
CA GLU A 45 20.20 -12.38 14.87
C GLU A 45 19.20 -12.00 15.96
N ALA A 46 19.67 -11.61 17.12
CA ALA A 46 18.82 -11.14 18.20
C ALA A 46 18.21 -9.78 17.82
N ILE A 47 16.90 -9.63 17.94
CA ILE A 47 16.24 -8.35 17.75
C ILE A 47 16.39 -7.52 19.03
N ASN A 48 17.39 -6.64 19.06
CA ASN A 48 17.80 -5.87 20.25
C ASN A 48 17.43 -4.38 20.18
N GLY A 49 16.76 -3.94 19.12
CA GLY A 49 16.44 -2.53 18.90
C GLY A 49 15.01 -2.17 19.23
N ALA A 50 14.75 -0.88 19.43
CA ALA A 50 13.43 -0.33 19.56
C ALA A 50 12.78 -0.19 18.19
N VAL A 51 11.50 -0.57 18.10
CA VAL A 51 10.70 -0.36 16.89
C VAL A 51 10.59 1.12 16.60
N GLN A 52 10.85 1.49 15.36
CA GLN A 52 10.69 2.86 14.90
C GLN A 52 9.22 3.14 14.55
N THR A 53 8.86 4.42 14.67
CA THR A 53 7.58 4.94 14.22
C THR A 53 7.82 6.00 13.17
N VAL A 54 7.16 5.87 12.03
CA VAL A 54 7.22 6.83 10.93
C VAL A 54 5.98 7.72 10.99
N HIS A 55 6.17 9.03 10.90
CA HIS A 55 5.09 10.01 10.95
C HIS A 55 4.98 10.76 9.63
N HIS A 56 3.81 10.76 9.04
CA HIS A 56 3.47 11.63 7.91
C HIS A 56 2.03 12.13 8.05
N GLY A 57 1.84 13.43 7.88
CA GLY A 57 0.54 14.08 8.02
C GLY A 57 -0.08 13.80 9.38
N ASN A 58 -1.28 13.25 9.39
CA ASN A 58 -2.04 12.94 10.59
C ASN A 58 -1.77 11.55 11.18
N PHE A 59 -0.96 10.72 10.53
CA PHE A 59 -0.81 9.32 10.89
C PHE A 59 0.62 8.94 11.27
N SER A 60 0.70 8.03 12.22
CA SER A 60 1.92 7.33 12.63
C SER A 60 1.85 5.88 12.20
N PHE A 61 2.89 5.36 11.59
CA PHE A 61 3.04 3.97 11.19
C PHE A 61 4.08 3.29 12.08
N THR A 62 3.68 2.24 12.80
CA THR A 62 4.51 1.60 13.82
C THR A 62 4.50 0.09 13.64
N GLY A 63 5.66 -0.55 13.77
CA GLY A 63 5.80 -2.00 13.80
C GLY A 63 5.45 -2.59 15.17
N ASN A 64 5.23 -3.91 15.22
CA ASN A 64 5.10 -4.68 16.44
C ASN A 64 6.04 -5.89 16.38
N ILE A 65 7.05 -5.94 17.25
CA ILE A 65 7.98 -7.08 17.39
C ILE A 65 7.70 -7.92 18.62
N GLU A 66 6.81 -7.45 19.50
CA GLU A 66 6.41 -8.12 20.73
C GLU A 66 5.37 -9.22 20.46
N LYS A 67 5.01 -9.94 21.50
CA LYS A 67 3.85 -10.85 21.50
C LYS A 67 2.59 -10.10 21.09
N ASP A 68 1.47 -10.77 20.96
CA ASP A 68 0.18 -10.19 20.62
C ASP A 68 -0.07 -8.87 21.36
N ARG A 69 -0.15 -7.77 20.62
CA ARG A 69 -0.45 -6.44 21.15
C ARG A 69 -1.93 -6.15 20.96
N SER A 70 -2.61 -5.74 22.02
CA SER A 70 -4.01 -5.29 21.94
C SER A 70 -4.05 -3.77 21.83
N LEU A 71 -4.64 -3.26 20.76
CA LEU A 71 -4.83 -1.83 20.51
C LEU A 71 -6.30 -1.46 20.76
N ILE A 72 -6.53 -0.56 21.68
CA ILE A 72 -7.86 -0.03 22.01
C ILE A 72 -7.84 1.47 21.70
N SER A 73 -8.74 1.92 20.82
CA SER A 73 -8.90 3.35 20.54
C SER A 73 -9.50 4.06 21.75
N GLY A 74 -8.97 5.22 22.11
CA GLY A 74 -9.41 5.99 23.27
C GLY A 74 -8.36 7.01 23.68
N ASN A 75 -8.67 7.86 24.66
CA ASN A 75 -7.77 8.91 25.15
C ASN A 75 -7.21 9.80 24.02
N GLY A 76 -8.04 10.11 23.03
CA GLY A 76 -7.63 10.93 21.88
C GLY A 76 -6.84 10.19 20.81
N ILE A 77 -6.58 8.88 20.96
CA ILE A 77 -5.83 8.10 19.97
C ILE A 77 -6.76 7.09 19.28
N THR A 78 -6.73 7.06 17.96
CA THR A 78 -7.41 6.06 17.14
C THR A 78 -6.38 5.17 16.48
N TYR A 79 -6.60 3.86 16.53
CA TYR A 79 -5.74 2.86 15.92
C TYR A 79 -6.40 2.20 14.70
N TYR A 80 -5.59 1.85 13.70
CA TYR A 80 -6.02 1.18 12.49
C TYR A 80 -5.06 0.04 12.12
N ALA A 81 -5.61 -1.03 11.55
CA ALA A 81 -4.84 -2.05 10.82
C ALA A 81 -5.26 -2.07 9.35
N TYR A 82 -4.30 -2.32 8.48
CA TYR A 82 -4.57 -2.53 7.06
C TYR A 82 -4.99 -3.97 6.82
N LYS A 83 -6.13 -4.16 6.14
CA LYS A 83 -6.67 -5.46 5.77
C LYS A 83 -6.38 -5.71 4.29
N ALA A 84 -5.35 -6.52 4.03
CA ALA A 84 -4.84 -6.76 2.69
C ALA A 84 -5.84 -7.47 1.74
N SER A 85 -6.82 -8.21 2.29
CA SER A 85 -7.79 -8.95 1.47
C SER A 85 -8.74 -8.05 0.66
N ASP A 86 -9.00 -6.85 1.13
CA ASP A 86 -9.92 -5.90 0.48
C ASP A 86 -9.36 -4.48 0.36
N GLY A 87 -8.10 -4.27 0.77
CA GLY A 87 -7.43 -2.98 0.65
C GLY A 87 -7.95 -1.90 1.60
N THR A 88 -8.64 -2.28 2.70
CA THR A 88 -9.27 -1.33 3.62
C THR A 88 -8.53 -1.19 4.94
N PHE A 89 -8.85 -0.12 5.68
CA PHE A 89 -8.41 0.06 7.06
C PHE A 89 -9.50 -0.36 8.03
N VAL A 90 -9.13 -1.20 9.00
CA VAL A 90 -10.00 -1.58 10.13
C VAL A 90 -9.64 -0.73 11.33
N LYS A 91 -10.61 0.00 11.87
CA LYS A 91 -10.47 0.80 13.08
C LYS A 91 -10.59 -0.08 14.33
N ALA A 92 -9.70 0.09 15.29
CA ALA A 92 -9.81 -0.55 16.58
C ALA A 92 -10.99 0.01 17.40
N GLY A 93 -11.70 -0.89 18.07
CA GLY A 93 -12.82 -0.51 18.94
C GLY A 93 -12.34 0.24 20.21
N THR A 94 -13.31 0.85 20.91
CA THR A 94 -13.08 1.57 22.17
C THR A 94 -13.19 0.68 23.40
N THR A 95 -13.82 -0.49 23.27
CA THR A 95 -14.01 -1.46 24.36
C THR A 95 -13.33 -2.77 24.10
N LYS A 96 -13.41 -3.25 22.84
CA LYS A 96 -12.76 -4.48 22.41
C LYS A 96 -11.54 -4.14 21.56
N GLY A 97 -10.37 -4.49 22.06
CA GLY A 97 -9.09 -4.25 21.37
C GLY A 97 -8.96 -5.03 20.06
N MET A 98 -8.24 -4.45 19.11
CA MET A 98 -7.75 -5.11 17.92
C MET A 98 -6.40 -5.77 18.23
N LYS A 99 -6.27 -7.08 17.97
CA LYS A 99 -5.01 -7.80 18.19
C LYS A 99 -4.08 -7.62 16.99
N ILE A 100 -2.87 -7.18 17.26
CA ILE A 100 -1.77 -7.10 16.30
C ILE A 100 -0.75 -8.18 16.66
N GLN A 101 -0.56 -9.12 15.76
CA GLN A 101 0.42 -10.20 15.91
C GLN A 101 1.86 -9.65 15.82
N PRO A 102 2.86 -10.41 16.31
CA PRO A 102 4.28 -10.10 16.09
C PRO A 102 4.59 -9.91 14.60
N TYR A 103 5.54 -9.04 14.32
CA TYR A 103 5.99 -8.69 12.96
C TYR A 103 4.88 -8.12 12.05
N ARG A 104 3.85 -7.53 12.65
CA ARG A 104 2.83 -6.76 11.95
C ARG A 104 2.96 -5.28 12.30
N CYS A 105 2.42 -4.44 11.44
CA CYS A 105 2.39 -3.00 11.63
C CYS A 105 0.96 -2.51 11.87
N PHE A 106 0.85 -1.34 12.48
CA PHE A 106 -0.41 -0.64 12.70
C PHE A 106 -0.24 0.86 12.50
N PHE A 107 -1.36 1.54 12.32
CA PHE A 107 -1.41 3.00 12.24
C PHE A 107 -2.09 3.58 13.46
N SER A 108 -1.69 4.78 13.84
CA SER A 108 -2.37 5.55 14.87
C SER A 108 -2.49 7.02 14.46
N THR A 109 -3.53 7.68 14.97
CA THR A 109 -3.74 9.11 14.78
C THR A 109 -4.37 9.73 16.01
N THR A 110 -4.03 10.98 16.29
CA THR A 110 -4.71 11.85 17.27
C THR A 110 -5.68 12.82 16.60
N SER A 111 -5.70 12.83 15.27
CA SER A 111 -6.61 13.66 14.47
C SER A 111 -7.99 13.00 14.34
N THR A 112 -8.98 13.81 13.96
CA THR A 112 -10.32 13.33 13.56
C THR A 112 -10.34 12.75 12.15
N VAL A 113 -9.27 12.93 11.38
CA VAL A 113 -9.12 12.33 10.04
C VAL A 113 -9.11 10.82 10.15
N GLN A 114 -9.90 10.16 9.32
CA GLN A 114 -9.99 8.70 9.28
C GLN A 114 -9.08 8.13 8.18
N ALA A 115 -8.45 7.00 8.43
CA ALA A 115 -7.74 6.26 7.37
C ALA A 115 -8.76 5.71 6.37
N LYS A 116 -8.65 6.14 5.11
CA LYS A 116 -9.60 5.81 4.03
C LYS A 116 -9.03 4.78 3.07
N ALA A 117 -7.80 5.00 2.59
CA ALA A 117 -7.16 4.14 1.59
C ALA A 117 -5.65 4.14 1.76
N ALA A 118 -5.01 3.06 1.29
CA ALA A 118 -3.58 3.00 1.04
C ALA A 118 -3.32 3.05 -0.47
N VAL A 119 -2.39 3.88 -0.90
CA VAL A 119 -1.95 3.98 -2.29
C VAL A 119 -0.50 3.52 -2.35
N PHE A 120 -0.21 2.56 -3.21
CA PHE A 120 1.12 2.00 -3.42
C PHE A 120 1.66 2.46 -4.76
N ASP A 121 2.58 3.42 -4.71
CA ASP A 121 3.20 4.02 -5.89
C ASP A 121 4.39 3.18 -6.34
N ASN A 122 4.22 2.49 -7.47
CA ASN A 122 5.23 1.58 -8.03
C ASN A 122 6.14 2.23 -9.06
N THR A 123 5.97 3.51 -9.36
CA THR A 123 6.71 4.14 -10.47
C THR A 123 7.05 5.60 -10.19
N PRO A 124 8.23 6.06 -10.64
CA PRO A 124 8.64 7.47 -10.61
C PRO A 124 7.87 8.36 -11.60
N THR A 125 6.86 7.88 -12.26
CA THR A 125 6.06 8.64 -13.24
C THR A 125 4.56 8.52 -12.97
N GLY A 126 4.07 9.25 -12.03
CA GLY A 126 2.82 9.99 -11.95
C GLY A 126 1.47 9.39 -12.36
N ILE A 127 1.30 8.06 -12.44
CA ILE A 127 -0.03 7.45 -12.53
C ILE A 127 -0.11 6.35 -11.47
N SER A 128 -0.67 6.67 -10.32
CA SER A 128 -0.92 5.70 -9.26
C SER A 128 -2.01 4.70 -9.67
N THR A 129 -1.71 3.42 -9.55
CA THR A 129 -2.75 2.38 -9.68
C THR A 129 -3.58 2.36 -8.41
N VAL A 130 -4.83 2.80 -8.49
CA VAL A 130 -5.79 2.60 -7.40
C VAL A 130 -6.12 1.12 -7.35
N VAL A 131 -5.55 0.40 -6.39
CA VAL A 131 -5.87 -1.00 -6.12
C VAL A 131 -7.21 -1.03 -5.38
N GLY A 132 -8.29 -1.24 -6.10
CA GLY A 132 -9.64 -1.28 -5.53
C GLY A 132 -10.77 -1.36 -6.55
N ILE A 133 -10.45 -1.49 -7.84
CA ILE A 133 -11.49 -1.68 -8.86
C ILE A 133 -11.34 -3.10 -9.41
N ASN A 134 -12.42 -3.88 -9.26
CA ASN A 134 -12.59 -5.17 -9.91
C ASN A 134 -12.05 -5.14 -11.33
N HIS A 135 -11.32 -6.17 -11.69
CA HIS A 135 -10.78 -6.43 -13.02
C HIS A 135 -11.87 -6.36 -14.08
N ILE A 136 -12.23 -5.14 -14.49
CA ILE A 136 -12.92 -4.94 -15.75
C ILE A 136 -11.82 -5.00 -16.79
N THR A 137 -11.79 -6.07 -17.56
CA THR A 137 -10.96 -6.18 -18.78
C THR A 137 -11.52 -5.22 -19.83
N ASP A 138 -11.31 -3.94 -19.59
CA ASP A 138 -11.66 -2.90 -20.55
C ASP A 138 -10.65 -2.95 -21.69
N GLN A 139 -11.07 -3.48 -22.84
CA GLN A 139 -10.25 -3.58 -24.02
C GLN A 139 -10.17 -2.27 -24.83
N ARG A 140 -10.73 -1.18 -24.32
CA ARG A 140 -10.66 0.11 -24.99
C ARG A 140 -9.25 0.67 -24.95
N VAL A 141 -8.77 1.13 -26.12
CA VAL A 141 -7.46 1.75 -26.30
C VAL A 141 -7.65 3.21 -26.67
N TYR A 142 -6.95 4.08 -25.97
CA TYR A 142 -6.99 5.53 -26.17
C TYR A 142 -5.62 6.05 -26.63
N ASN A 143 -5.61 7.09 -27.45
CA ASN A 143 -4.38 7.82 -27.74
C ASN A 143 -4.06 8.83 -26.60
N LEU A 144 -2.95 9.56 -26.70
CA LEU A 144 -2.54 10.55 -25.69
C LEU A 144 -3.49 11.77 -25.61
N ASN A 145 -4.32 12.00 -26.61
CA ASN A 145 -5.32 13.06 -26.60
C ASN A 145 -6.63 12.63 -25.91
N GLY A 146 -6.71 11.37 -25.46
CA GLY A 146 -7.91 10.81 -24.85
C GLY A 146 -8.95 10.29 -25.85
N GLU A 147 -8.64 10.24 -27.14
CA GLU A 147 -9.54 9.73 -28.17
C GLU A 147 -9.51 8.18 -28.18
N LEU A 148 -10.69 7.56 -28.26
CA LEU A 148 -10.85 6.12 -28.36
C LEU A 148 -10.41 5.66 -29.78
N VAL A 149 -9.36 4.85 -29.83
CA VAL A 149 -8.80 4.35 -31.11
C VAL A 149 -9.06 2.87 -31.37
N SER A 150 -9.45 2.11 -30.33
CA SER A 150 -9.86 0.70 -30.45
C SER A 150 -10.76 0.29 -29.31
N THR A 151 -11.75 -0.57 -29.59
CA THR A 151 -12.62 -1.20 -28.59
C THR A 151 -12.24 -2.66 -28.29
N ASN A 152 -11.32 -3.24 -29.07
CA ASN A 152 -10.97 -4.66 -29.04
C ASN A 152 -9.49 -4.89 -28.71
N GLY A 153 -8.93 -4.07 -27.84
CA GLY A 153 -7.54 -4.17 -27.45
C GLY A 153 -6.56 -3.69 -28.52
N ILE A 154 -5.29 -4.06 -28.32
CA ILE A 154 -4.21 -3.70 -29.24
C ILE A 154 -4.26 -4.65 -30.44
N SER A 155 -4.41 -4.09 -31.61
CA SER A 155 -4.34 -4.82 -32.87
C SER A 155 -3.14 -4.36 -33.70
N ASN A 156 -2.67 -5.23 -34.60
CA ASN A 156 -1.60 -4.92 -35.57
C ASN A 156 -1.97 -3.80 -36.57
N ARG A 157 -3.18 -3.25 -36.47
CA ARG A 157 -3.67 -2.13 -37.27
C ARG A 157 -3.44 -0.76 -36.64
N LEU A 158 -3.06 -0.73 -35.35
CA LEU A 158 -2.75 0.54 -34.71
C LEU A 158 -1.37 1.04 -35.17
N PRO A 159 -1.26 2.32 -35.55
CA PRO A 159 0.02 2.92 -35.89
C PRO A 159 1.03 2.84 -34.75
N LYS A 160 2.32 2.95 -35.09
CA LYS A 160 3.36 3.10 -34.07
C LYS A 160 3.07 4.35 -33.23
N GLY A 161 3.14 4.20 -31.91
CA GLY A 161 2.79 5.29 -31.02
C GLY A 161 2.64 4.87 -29.57
N ILE A 162 2.19 5.82 -28.76
CA ILE A 162 1.90 5.61 -27.33
C ILE A 162 0.38 5.61 -27.15
N TYR A 163 -0.11 4.62 -26.43
CA TYR A 163 -1.52 4.39 -26.17
C TYR A 163 -1.77 4.12 -24.70
N ILE A 164 -3.02 4.25 -24.27
CA ILE A 164 -3.48 3.91 -22.93
C ILE A 164 -4.56 2.84 -23.04
N MET A 165 -4.38 1.73 -22.32
CA MET A 165 -5.37 0.64 -22.19
C MET A 165 -5.32 0.13 -20.75
N ASN A 166 -6.47 -0.09 -20.12
CA ASN A 166 -6.56 -0.52 -18.72
C ASN A 166 -5.74 0.37 -17.75
N HIS A 167 -5.73 1.68 -17.97
CA HIS A 167 -4.94 2.66 -17.21
C HIS A 167 -3.42 2.45 -17.32
N GLN A 168 -2.97 1.65 -18.26
CA GLN A 168 -1.54 1.40 -18.52
C GLN A 168 -1.08 2.02 -19.82
N LYS A 169 0.13 2.56 -19.82
CA LYS A 169 0.81 3.06 -21.03
C LYS A 169 1.36 1.91 -21.84
N ILE A 170 1.03 1.88 -23.13
CA ILE A 170 1.50 0.89 -24.10
C ILE A 170 2.24 1.60 -25.23
N VAL A 171 3.37 1.04 -25.64
CA VAL A 171 4.19 1.56 -26.75
C VAL A 171 4.16 0.54 -27.87
N ILE A 172 3.64 0.94 -29.04
CA ILE A 172 3.69 0.16 -30.30
C ILE A 172 4.90 0.70 -31.10
N ARG A 173 5.86 -0.20 -31.37
CA ARG A 173 7.11 0.10 -32.07
C ARG A 173 7.08 -0.32 -33.53
#